data_93005c785db6e72c1972349d45c785c6
#
_entry.id   93005c785db6e72c1972349d45c785c6
#
_cell.length_a   1.000
_cell.length_b   1.000
_cell.length_c   1.000
_cell.angle_alpha   90.00
_cell.angle_beta   90.00
_cell.angle_gamma   90.00
#
_symmetry.space_group_name_H-M   'P 1'
#
loop_
_entity.id
_entity.type
_entity.pdbx_description
1 polymer ?
#
loop_
_entity_poly.entity_id
_entity_poly.type
_entity_poly.pdbx_seq_one_letter_code
_entity_poly.pdbx_strand_id
1 'polypeptide(L)'
;RMGGANAVWDFARVREAVTGRGGKIVNIDYRMNETVSGHPDEWLPIRPGTDAALVAGIAHEWIVNGQVNKEFLDKYAVGYDDDTMPESAKGQNKSYKDYVMGTGYDMVEKTPEWAAAITQIPADTIRQLAADLAAAKAPFVCQGWGPQRHTNGEDTTRAICMLPILLGQIGLPGTN
;
A
#
# COMPACT_ATOMS: atom_id res chain seq x y z
N ARG A 1 11.10 13.98 12.84
CA ARG A 1 9.91 14.34 13.63
C ARG A 1 9.60 15.82 13.38
N MET A 2 8.67 16.09 12.52
CA MET A 2 8.26 17.46 12.18
C MET A 2 6.74 17.60 12.41
N GLY A 3 6.28 17.15 13.55
CA GLY A 3 4.92 17.39 13.98
C GLY A 3 4.91 18.47 15.04
N GLY A 4 3.76 19.05 15.27
CA GLY A 4 3.52 19.98 16.36
C GLY A 4 3.95 19.43 17.72
N ALA A 5 3.72 20.13 18.76
CA ALA A 5 4.43 20.12 20.03
C ALA A 5 4.79 18.76 20.67
N ASN A 6 4.14 17.63 20.36
CA ASN A 6 4.46 16.36 21.03
C ASN A 6 4.14 15.10 20.22
N ALA A 7 4.71 14.99 19.01
CA ALA A 7 4.46 13.86 18.11
C ALA A 7 4.73 12.48 18.73
N VAL A 8 5.66 12.36 19.67
CA VAL A 8 5.97 11.10 20.36
C VAL A 8 4.82 10.70 21.27
N TRP A 9 4.30 11.63 22.05
CA TRP A 9 3.19 11.38 22.95
C TRP A 9 1.88 11.13 22.19
N ASP A 10 1.63 11.90 21.13
CA ASP A 10 0.46 11.72 20.29
C ASP A 10 0.47 10.34 19.62
N PHE A 11 1.64 9.90 19.12
CA PHE A 11 1.76 8.57 18.51
C PHE A 11 1.61 7.45 19.56
N ALA A 12 2.10 7.64 20.79
CA ALA A 12 1.88 6.69 21.87
C ALA A 12 0.37 6.49 22.16
N ARG A 13 -0.40 7.59 22.19
CA ARG A 13 -1.87 7.53 22.35
C ARG A 13 -2.57 6.84 21.18
N VAL A 14 -2.12 7.11 19.96
CA VAL A 14 -2.63 6.39 18.77
C VAL A 14 -2.37 4.89 18.91
N ARG A 15 -1.16 4.51 19.31
CA ARG A 15 -0.79 3.11 19.52
C ARG A 15 -1.70 2.44 20.57
N GLU A 16 -1.86 3.07 21.73
CA GLU A 16 -2.75 2.57 22.79
C GLU A 16 -4.20 2.39 22.30
N ALA A 17 -4.70 3.37 21.54
CA ALA A 17 -6.05 3.32 21.00
C ALA A 17 -6.24 2.22 19.95
N VAL A 18 -5.25 1.98 19.10
CA VAL A 18 -5.28 0.93 18.07
C VAL A 18 -5.16 -0.44 18.70
N THR A 19 -4.14 -0.67 19.52
CA THR A 19 -3.88 -1.99 20.14
C THR A 19 -4.94 -2.36 21.18
N GLY A 20 -5.44 -1.39 21.93
CA GLY A 20 -6.54 -1.59 22.89
C GLY A 20 -7.87 -2.01 22.26
N ARG A 21 -8.02 -1.82 20.95
CA ARG A 21 -9.16 -2.31 20.15
C ARG A 21 -8.86 -3.57 19.36
N GLY A 22 -7.71 -4.21 19.60
CA GLY A 22 -7.25 -5.38 18.84
C GLY A 22 -6.71 -5.05 17.44
N GLY A 23 -6.44 -3.78 17.17
CA GLY A 23 -5.82 -3.36 15.92
C GLY A 23 -4.32 -3.63 15.91
N LYS A 24 -3.74 -3.63 14.72
CA LYS A 24 -2.33 -3.88 14.44
C LYS A 24 -1.68 -2.63 13.86
N ILE A 25 -0.44 -2.38 14.22
CA ILE A 25 0.40 -1.35 13.60
C ILE A 25 1.55 -2.04 12.89
N VAL A 26 1.73 -1.73 11.61
CA VAL A 26 2.83 -2.24 10.79
C VAL A 26 3.68 -1.06 10.35
N ASN A 27 4.96 -1.11 10.69
CA ASN A 27 5.94 -0.12 10.29
C ASN A 27 6.84 -0.69 9.19
N ILE A 28 6.81 -0.08 8.02
CA ILE A 28 7.65 -0.43 6.88
C ILE A 28 8.77 0.60 6.82
N ASP A 29 9.98 0.18 7.19
CA ASP A 29 11.16 1.05 7.23
C ASP A 29 12.41 0.18 7.06
N TYR A 30 13.44 0.73 6.43
CA TYR A 30 14.70 0.03 6.21
C TYR A 30 15.50 -0.21 7.50
N ARG A 31 15.17 0.48 8.57
CA ARG A 31 15.80 0.30 9.88
C ARG A 31 14.77 0.25 11.01
N MET A 32 15.11 -0.47 12.06
CA MET A 32 14.38 -0.42 13.31
C MET A 32 14.70 0.91 14.03
N ASN A 33 13.77 1.83 13.99
CA ASN A 33 13.89 3.13 14.65
C ASN A 33 13.11 3.14 15.99
N GLU A 34 13.13 4.27 16.71
CA GLU A 34 12.46 4.38 18.01
C GLU A 34 10.94 4.27 17.94
N THR A 35 10.34 4.38 16.76
CA THR A 35 8.90 4.15 16.58
C THR A 35 8.53 2.69 16.81
N VAL A 36 9.42 1.78 16.41
CA VAL A 36 9.20 0.32 16.46
C VAL A 36 9.88 -0.31 17.67
N SER A 37 11.10 0.15 17.97
CA SER A 37 11.93 -0.46 19.02
C SER A 37 11.26 -0.42 20.39
N GLY A 38 11.11 -1.59 21.01
CA GLY A 38 10.49 -1.74 22.32
C GLY A 38 8.94 -1.67 22.32
N HIS A 39 8.31 -1.72 21.14
CA HIS A 39 6.86 -1.71 20.98
C HIS A 39 6.34 -3.00 20.34
N PRO A 40 5.04 -3.34 20.52
CA PRO A 40 4.44 -4.53 19.93
C PRO A 40 4.10 -4.39 18.44
N ASP A 41 4.53 -3.31 17.81
CA ASP A 41 4.30 -3.04 16.40
C ASP A 41 5.08 -4.06 15.54
N GLU A 42 4.52 -4.45 14.42
CA GLU A 42 5.26 -5.25 13.45
C GLU A 42 6.21 -4.36 12.66
N TRP A 43 7.45 -4.82 12.49
CA TRP A 43 8.43 -4.17 11.65
C TRP A 43 8.75 -5.01 10.42
N LEU A 44 8.56 -4.40 9.26
CA LEU A 44 8.91 -4.99 7.97
C LEU A 44 10.11 -4.21 7.39
N PRO A 45 11.32 -4.79 7.44
CA PRO A 45 12.49 -4.20 6.83
C PRO A 45 12.35 -4.23 5.31
N ILE A 46 12.38 -3.05 4.69
CA ILE A 46 12.30 -2.92 3.24
C ILE A 46 13.63 -2.38 2.68
N ARG A 47 14.02 -2.84 1.51
CA ARG A 47 15.12 -2.22 0.77
C ARG A 47 14.73 -0.78 0.39
N PRO A 48 15.56 0.24 0.73
CA PRO A 48 15.21 1.63 0.45
C PRO A 48 14.85 1.90 -1.01
N GLY A 49 13.78 2.69 -1.21
CA GLY A 49 13.33 3.10 -2.55
C GLY A 49 12.60 2.02 -3.35
N THR A 50 12.13 0.95 -2.71
CA THR A 50 11.41 -0.14 -3.39
C THR A 50 9.94 -0.27 -2.95
N ASP A 51 9.40 0.72 -2.27
CA ASP A 51 8.03 0.73 -1.76
C ASP A 51 6.98 0.51 -2.86
N ALA A 52 7.20 1.08 -4.05
CA ALA A 52 6.30 0.88 -5.19
C ALA A 52 6.21 -0.59 -5.63
N ALA A 53 7.30 -1.35 -5.51
CA ALA A 53 7.28 -2.79 -5.81
C ALA A 53 6.48 -3.58 -4.75
N LEU A 54 6.60 -3.21 -3.48
CA LEU A 54 5.77 -3.78 -2.42
C LEU A 54 4.29 -3.53 -2.68
N VAL A 55 3.93 -2.28 -3.02
CA VAL A 55 2.55 -1.92 -3.36
C VAL A 55 2.02 -2.73 -4.53
N ALA A 56 2.80 -2.91 -5.59
CA ALA A 56 2.40 -3.69 -6.75
C ALA A 56 2.16 -5.18 -6.39
N GLY A 57 3.01 -5.78 -5.54
CA GLY A 57 2.82 -7.14 -5.06
C GLY A 57 1.57 -7.31 -4.18
N ILE A 58 1.26 -6.32 -3.33
CA ILE A 58 0.01 -6.30 -2.55
C ILE A 58 -1.20 -6.16 -3.48
N ALA A 59 -1.15 -5.23 -4.44
CA ALA A 59 -2.23 -5.02 -5.41
C ALA A 59 -2.49 -6.27 -6.26
N HIS A 60 -1.45 -7.00 -6.64
CA HIS A 60 -1.57 -8.28 -7.34
C HIS A 60 -2.41 -9.28 -6.55
N GLU A 61 -2.09 -9.47 -5.26
CA GLU A 61 -2.84 -10.38 -4.39
C GLU A 61 -4.32 -9.98 -4.30
N TRP A 62 -4.62 -8.68 -4.15
CA TRP A 62 -5.99 -8.22 -4.09
C TRP A 62 -6.76 -8.39 -5.40
N ILE A 63 -6.11 -8.20 -6.53
CA ILE A 63 -6.73 -8.40 -7.85
C ILE A 63 -7.03 -9.88 -8.09
N VAL A 64 -6.06 -10.76 -7.84
CA VAL A 64 -6.21 -12.21 -8.03
C VAL A 64 -7.26 -12.80 -7.11
N ASN A 65 -7.31 -12.34 -5.85
CA ASN A 65 -8.25 -12.85 -4.84
C ASN A 65 -9.60 -12.12 -4.85
N GLY A 66 -9.84 -11.18 -5.78
CA GLY A 66 -11.11 -10.44 -5.89
C GLY A 66 -11.40 -9.55 -4.69
N GLN A 67 -10.37 -9.02 -4.03
CA GLN A 67 -10.49 -8.22 -2.82
C GLN A 67 -10.57 -6.71 -3.11
N VAL A 68 -10.42 -6.29 -4.36
CA VAL A 68 -10.57 -4.88 -4.75
C VAL A 68 -12.05 -4.46 -4.69
N ASN A 69 -12.29 -3.22 -4.28
CA ASN A 69 -13.65 -2.65 -4.26
C ASN A 69 -14.02 -2.14 -5.65
N LYS A 70 -14.52 -3.02 -6.51
CA LYS A 70 -14.86 -2.70 -7.91
C LYS A 70 -15.92 -1.59 -8.00
N GLU A 71 -16.93 -1.60 -7.13
CA GLU A 71 -17.99 -0.59 -7.13
C GLU A 71 -17.42 0.82 -6.88
N PHE A 72 -16.51 0.93 -5.91
CA PHE A 72 -15.82 2.19 -5.64
C PHE A 72 -14.95 2.63 -6.82
N LEU A 73 -14.20 1.69 -7.40
CA LEU A 73 -13.30 1.97 -8.52
C LEU A 73 -14.06 2.42 -9.77
N ASP A 74 -15.18 1.78 -10.10
CA ASP A 74 -16.02 2.15 -11.24
C ASP A 74 -16.61 3.55 -11.11
N LYS A 75 -16.87 3.97 -9.88
CA LYS A 75 -17.54 5.26 -9.62
C LYS A 75 -16.54 6.42 -9.47
N TYR A 76 -15.38 6.17 -8.92
CA TYR A 76 -14.48 7.24 -8.46
C TYR A 76 -13.07 7.17 -9.02
N ALA A 77 -12.66 6.06 -9.66
CA ALA A 77 -11.32 5.92 -10.20
C ALA A 77 -11.31 6.03 -11.73
N VAL A 78 -10.20 6.54 -12.25
CA VAL A 78 -9.91 6.55 -13.69
C VAL A 78 -8.65 5.74 -13.92
N GLY A 79 -8.69 4.77 -14.86
CA GLY A 79 -7.52 4.02 -15.27
C GLY A 79 -7.18 2.79 -14.42
N TYR A 80 -8.11 2.31 -13.59
CA TYR A 80 -7.89 1.06 -12.86
C TYR A 80 -7.89 -0.16 -13.79
N ASP A 81 -8.90 -0.29 -14.62
CA ASP A 81 -9.07 -1.33 -15.65
C ASP A 81 -9.60 -0.72 -16.94
N ASP A 82 -9.86 -1.53 -17.96
CA ASP A 82 -10.32 -1.02 -19.27
C ASP A 82 -11.68 -0.30 -19.17
N ASP A 83 -12.57 -0.73 -18.26
CA ASP A 83 -13.87 -0.10 -18.06
C ASP A 83 -13.74 1.33 -17.52
N THR A 84 -12.74 1.57 -16.69
CA THR A 84 -12.48 2.87 -16.06
C THR A 84 -11.51 3.75 -16.85
N MET A 85 -10.99 3.24 -17.98
CA MET A 85 -10.11 4.02 -18.87
C MET A 85 -10.90 5.09 -19.65
N PRO A 86 -10.26 6.25 -19.94
CA PRO A 86 -10.79 7.19 -20.91
C PRO A 86 -10.97 6.51 -22.29
N GLU A 87 -12.01 6.90 -23.04
CA GLU A 87 -12.30 6.31 -24.37
C GLU A 87 -11.09 6.29 -25.31
N SER A 88 -10.23 7.31 -25.24
CA SER A 88 -9.00 7.41 -26.05
C SER A 88 -7.94 6.37 -25.72
N ALA A 89 -8.07 5.65 -24.60
CA ALA A 89 -7.06 4.70 -24.12
C ALA A 89 -7.63 3.28 -23.88
N LYS A 90 -8.92 3.07 -24.07
CA LYS A 90 -9.55 1.75 -23.96
C LYS A 90 -8.97 0.75 -24.96
N GLY A 91 -8.86 -0.50 -24.56
CA GLY A 91 -8.34 -1.59 -25.37
C GLY A 91 -6.85 -1.51 -25.69
N GLN A 92 -6.10 -0.67 -24.98
CA GLN A 92 -4.66 -0.47 -25.21
C GLN A 92 -3.77 -1.13 -24.15
N ASN A 93 -4.33 -1.90 -23.22
CA ASN A 93 -3.62 -2.55 -22.12
C ASN A 93 -2.75 -1.55 -21.31
N LYS A 94 -3.30 -0.40 -21.00
CA LYS A 94 -2.61 0.71 -20.30
C LYS A 94 -3.17 0.98 -18.89
N SER A 95 -4.11 0.16 -18.43
CA SER A 95 -4.69 0.31 -17.10
C SER A 95 -3.71 -0.10 -16.00
N TYR A 96 -4.00 0.34 -14.77
CA TYR A 96 -3.25 -0.10 -13.60
C TYR A 96 -3.30 -1.63 -13.43
N LYS A 97 -4.47 -2.23 -13.64
CA LYS A 97 -4.65 -3.68 -13.62
C LYS A 97 -3.78 -4.37 -14.66
N ASP A 98 -3.71 -3.87 -15.89
CA ASP A 98 -2.84 -4.42 -16.92
C ASP A 98 -1.37 -4.38 -16.52
N TYR A 99 -0.93 -3.28 -15.92
CA TYR A 99 0.44 -3.16 -15.40
C TYR A 99 0.73 -4.19 -14.31
N VAL A 100 -0.17 -4.34 -13.33
CA VAL A 100 0.04 -5.28 -12.22
C VAL A 100 -0.02 -6.73 -12.69
N MET A 101 -0.95 -7.07 -13.57
CA MET A 101 -1.15 -8.44 -14.07
C MET A 101 -0.19 -8.83 -15.20
N GLY A 102 0.73 -7.97 -15.61
CA GLY A 102 1.71 -8.25 -16.64
C GLY A 102 1.15 -8.31 -18.05
N THR A 103 -0.02 -7.74 -18.30
CA THR A 103 -0.59 -7.55 -19.65
C THR A 103 -0.33 -6.16 -20.22
N GLY A 104 0.28 -5.30 -19.42
CA GLY A 104 0.66 -3.93 -19.80
C GLY A 104 1.99 -3.82 -20.54
N TYR A 105 2.53 -2.61 -20.61
CA TYR A 105 3.66 -2.25 -21.48
C TYR A 105 4.96 -3.03 -21.22
N ASP A 106 5.21 -3.49 -20.00
CA ASP A 106 6.44 -4.21 -19.63
C ASP A 106 6.29 -5.74 -19.64
N MET A 107 5.06 -6.24 -19.83
CA MET A 107 4.73 -7.66 -19.91
C MET A 107 5.28 -8.49 -18.72
N VAL A 108 5.37 -7.85 -17.55
CA VAL A 108 5.88 -8.48 -16.30
C VAL A 108 4.79 -8.48 -15.25
N GLU A 109 4.38 -9.65 -14.81
CA GLU A 109 3.42 -9.82 -13.71
C GLU A 109 4.08 -9.45 -12.37
N LYS A 110 3.39 -8.63 -11.55
CA LYS A 110 3.92 -8.10 -10.30
C LYS A 110 3.56 -8.97 -9.10
N THR A 111 3.89 -10.27 -9.21
CA THR A 111 3.59 -11.23 -8.14
C THR A 111 4.31 -10.89 -6.81
N PRO A 112 3.88 -11.46 -5.67
CA PRO A 112 4.63 -11.32 -4.42
C PRO A 112 6.08 -11.79 -4.53
N GLU A 113 6.39 -12.80 -5.35
CA GLU A 113 7.74 -13.27 -5.61
C GLU A 113 8.57 -12.23 -6.36
N TRP A 114 7.99 -11.60 -7.38
CA TRP A 114 8.62 -10.48 -8.08
C TRP A 114 8.91 -9.33 -7.11
N ALA A 115 7.94 -8.97 -6.29
CA ALA A 115 8.11 -7.91 -5.29
C ALA A 115 9.16 -8.28 -4.23
N ALA A 116 9.18 -9.54 -3.76
CA ALA A 116 10.15 -10.03 -2.78
C ALA A 116 11.59 -9.94 -3.29
N ALA A 117 11.83 -10.27 -4.55
CA ALA A 117 13.16 -10.16 -5.17
C ALA A 117 13.69 -8.71 -5.17
N ILE A 118 12.81 -7.72 -5.25
CA ILE A 118 13.15 -6.30 -5.28
C ILE A 118 13.25 -5.71 -3.87
N THR A 119 12.24 -5.97 -3.04
CA THR A 119 12.06 -5.35 -1.71
C THR A 119 12.86 -6.03 -0.61
N GLN A 120 13.24 -7.28 -0.80
CA GLN A 120 13.80 -8.18 0.20
C GLN A 120 12.81 -8.55 1.34
N ILE A 121 11.53 -8.24 1.20
CA ILE A 121 10.48 -8.75 2.07
C ILE A 121 10.03 -10.11 1.51
N PRO A 122 9.98 -11.18 2.33
CA PRO A 122 9.53 -12.50 1.86
C PRO A 122 8.14 -12.46 1.22
N ALA A 123 7.93 -13.23 0.15
CA ALA A 123 6.66 -13.25 -0.58
C ALA A 123 5.46 -13.61 0.32
N ASP A 124 5.64 -14.56 1.23
CA ASP A 124 4.58 -14.94 2.18
C ASP A 124 4.23 -13.82 3.16
N THR A 125 5.22 -13.00 3.54
CA THR A 125 4.99 -11.79 4.35
C THR A 125 4.19 -10.75 3.55
N ILE A 126 4.47 -10.59 2.26
CA ILE A 126 3.70 -9.69 1.38
C ILE A 126 2.24 -10.18 1.26
N ARG A 127 2.02 -11.49 1.07
CA ARG A 127 0.68 -12.08 1.05
C ARG A 127 -0.06 -11.88 2.37
N GLN A 128 0.61 -12.11 3.49
CA GLN A 128 0.01 -11.91 4.80
C GLN A 128 -0.37 -10.44 5.02
N LEU A 129 0.51 -9.51 4.67
CA LEU A 129 0.22 -8.07 4.76
C LEU A 129 -0.97 -7.67 3.88
N ALA A 130 -1.05 -8.20 2.65
CA ALA A 130 -2.18 -7.98 1.76
C ALA A 130 -3.49 -8.50 2.38
N ALA A 131 -3.48 -9.72 2.93
CA ALA A 131 -4.63 -10.31 3.58
C ALA A 131 -5.06 -9.52 4.84
N ASP A 132 -4.12 -9.11 5.68
CA ASP A 132 -4.39 -8.34 6.90
C ASP A 132 -5.03 -6.99 6.58
N LEU A 133 -4.52 -6.28 5.56
CA LEU A 133 -5.07 -5.00 5.11
C LEU A 133 -6.49 -5.15 4.53
N ALA A 134 -6.72 -6.18 3.72
CA ALA A 134 -8.03 -6.45 3.13
C ALA A 134 -9.08 -6.87 4.18
N ALA A 135 -8.65 -7.58 5.22
CA ALA A 135 -9.52 -8.01 6.31
C ALA A 135 -9.78 -6.91 7.36
N ALA A 136 -8.97 -5.87 7.39
CA ALA A 136 -9.10 -4.80 8.37
C ALA A 136 -10.39 -4.00 8.14
N LYS A 137 -11.15 -3.76 9.21
CA LYS A 137 -12.41 -2.98 9.14
C LYS A 137 -12.16 -1.52 8.72
N ALA A 138 -11.05 -0.94 9.14
CA ALA A 138 -10.66 0.42 8.84
C ALA A 138 -9.14 0.47 8.66
N PRO A 139 -8.61 -0.01 7.53
CA PRO A 139 -7.19 0.10 7.24
C PRO A 139 -6.83 1.58 7.01
N PHE A 140 -5.75 1.99 7.64
CA PHE A 140 -5.20 3.33 7.45
C PHE A 140 -3.76 3.20 6.96
N VAL A 141 -3.49 3.77 5.79
CA VAL A 141 -2.17 3.76 5.17
C VAL A 141 -1.61 5.17 5.14
N CYS A 142 -0.47 5.39 5.74
CA CYS A 142 0.20 6.68 5.68
C CYS A 142 1.69 6.51 5.34
N GLN A 143 2.26 7.55 4.78
CA GLN A 143 3.68 7.61 4.47
C GLN A 143 4.29 8.90 4.99
N GLY A 144 5.55 8.82 5.37
CA GLY A 144 6.37 9.99 5.64
C GLY A 144 6.97 10.55 4.35
N TRP A 145 7.89 11.49 4.48
CA TRP A 145 8.59 12.09 3.34
C TRP A 145 9.68 11.18 2.73
N GLY A 146 10.04 10.10 3.42
CA GLY A 146 11.08 9.16 2.98
C GLY A 146 10.86 8.63 1.57
N PRO A 147 9.73 7.97 1.28
CA PRO A 147 9.43 7.42 -0.04
C PRO A 147 9.45 8.46 -1.15
N GLN A 148 9.00 9.69 -0.88
CA GLN A 148 8.98 10.77 -1.86
C GLN A 148 10.38 11.33 -2.17
N ARG A 149 11.34 11.25 -1.25
CA ARG A 149 12.66 11.89 -1.37
C ARG A 149 13.72 11.02 -2.05
N HIS A 150 13.27 10.16 -2.96
CA HIS A 150 14.12 9.36 -3.84
C HIS A 150 13.90 9.76 -5.29
N THR A 151 14.74 9.27 -6.19
CA THR A 151 14.51 9.36 -7.63
C THR A 151 13.16 8.75 -7.97
N ASN A 152 12.31 9.47 -8.68
CA ASN A 152 10.91 9.11 -8.97
C ASN A 152 10.04 8.89 -7.71
N GLY A 153 10.36 9.57 -6.62
CA GLY A 153 9.66 9.43 -5.35
C GLY A 153 8.19 9.86 -5.40
N GLU A 154 7.84 10.78 -6.31
CA GLU A 154 6.45 11.16 -6.58
C GLU A 154 5.63 9.99 -7.12
N ASP A 155 6.18 9.13 -7.95
CA ASP A 155 5.50 7.94 -8.46
C ASP A 155 5.37 6.88 -7.36
N THR A 156 6.39 6.73 -6.50
CA THR A 156 6.31 5.89 -5.31
C THR A 156 5.19 6.35 -4.37
N THR A 157 5.07 7.65 -4.14
CA THR A 157 4.00 8.24 -3.32
C THR A 157 2.64 7.96 -3.91
N ARG A 158 2.47 8.13 -5.22
CA ARG A 158 1.22 7.80 -5.92
C ARG A 158 0.89 6.31 -5.82
N ALA A 159 1.91 5.45 -5.95
CA ALA A 159 1.72 4.00 -5.80
C ALA A 159 1.19 3.65 -4.40
N ILE A 160 1.75 4.22 -3.33
CA ILE A 160 1.28 3.98 -1.96
C ILE A 160 -0.18 4.43 -1.79
N CYS A 161 -0.59 5.56 -2.38
CA CYS A 161 -1.97 6.03 -2.36
C CYS A 161 -2.95 5.07 -3.07
N MET A 162 -2.48 4.19 -3.94
CA MET A 162 -3.35 3.19 -4.57
C MET A 162 -3.90 2.16 -3.58
N LEU A 163 -3.20 1.86 -2.49
CA LEU A 163 -3.65 0.86 -1.52
C LEU A 163 -5.04 1.16 -0.95
N PRO A 164 -5.29 2.34 -0.31
CA PRO A 164 -6.63 2.65 0.17
C PRO A 164 -7.65 2.84 -0.95
N ILE A 165 -7.23 3.28 -2.15
CA ILE A 165 -8.12 3.44 -3.31
C ILE A 165 -8.63 2.07 -3.78
N LEU A 166 -7.76 1.07 -3.92
CA LEU A 166 -8.13 -0.28 -4.36
C LEU A 166 -9.15 -0.94 -3.41
N LEU A 167 -9.04 -0.69 -2.12
CA LEU A 167 -9.97 -1.20 -1.11
C LEU A 167 -11.22 -0.32 -0.93
N GLY A 168 -11.32 0.83 -1.62
CA GLY A 168 -12.42 1.78 -1.43
C GLY A 168 -12.44 2.45 -0.04
N GLN A 169 -11.28 2.60 0.58
CA GLN A 169 -11.12 3.11 1.94
C GLN A 169 -10.73 4.60 1.94
N ILE A 170 -11.39 5.39 1.11
CA ILE A 170 -11.18 6.84 1.03
C ILE A 170 -12.45 7.56 1.53
N GLY A 171 -12.26 8.49 2.45
CA GLY A 171 -13.35 9.32 2.98
C GLY A 171 -14.28 8.61 3.96
N LEU A 172 -13.93 7.43 4.42
CA LEU A 172 -14.67 6.71 5.45
C LEU A 172 -14.10 7.02 6.84
N PRO A 173 -14.94 7.07 7.90
CA PRO A 173 -14.45 7.34 9.26
C PRO A 173 -13.39 6.32 9.72
N GLY A 174 -12.20 6.82 10.08
CA GLY A 174 -11.09 6.00 10.58
C GLY A 174 -10.20 5.38 9.48
N THR A 175 -10.42 5.74 8.22
CA THR A 175 -9.60 5.34 7.07
C THR A 175 -8.83 6.52 6.47
N ASN A 176 -8.45 6.47 5.20
CA ASN A 176 -7.71 7.53 4.50
C ASN A 176 -8.60 8.67 3.98
#